data_6bc69e87603d7321d59550685abd638f
#
_entry.id   6bc69e87603d7321d59550685abd638f
#
_cell.length_a   1.000
_cell.length_b   1.000
_cell.length_c   1.000
_cell.angle_alpha   90.00
_cell.angle_beta   90.00
_cell.angle_gamma   90.00
#
_symmetry.space_group_name_H-M   'P 1'
#
loop_
_entity.id
_entity.type
_entity.pdbx_description
1 polymer ?
#
loop_
_entity_poly.entity_id
_entity_poly.type
_entity_poly.pdbx_seq_one_letter_code
_entity_poly.pdbx_strand_id
1 'polypeptide(L)'
;LEENDKAVKPLKKAIKTTKQKSRQARYLYVLGQLYEGKKFVDSAKINFTKVVNFKRRIPRDLYVNAKTKKLQFSKNIDLKKEFLKMIENEENKPYLDKIYYSYSQALLNSDSLELAKKYLKSSVRENSTDKDLKSKVYINLFELNFNSSEYLLAGKYLDSALKVIDKKSR
;
A
#
# COMPACT_ATOMS: atom_id res chain seq x y z
N LEU A 1 -20.21 -3.18 8.16
CA LEU A 1 -20.49 -2.90 6.73
C LEU A 1 -21.43 -1.70 6.56
N GLU A 2 -22.48 -1.54 7.39
CA GLU A 2 -23.43 -0.42 7.31
C GLU A 2 -22.82 0.96 7.59
N GLU A 3 -21.87 1.08 8.52
CA GLU A 3 -21.21 2.36 8.81
C GLU A 3 -20.41 2.90 7.62
N ASN A 4 -19.80 2.01 6.84
CA ASN A 4 -19.08 2.40 5.64
C ASN A 4 -20.00 2.97 4.53
N ASP A 5 -21.25 2.56 4.48
CA ASP A 5 -22.24 3.11 3.54
C ASP A 5 -22.68 4.51 3.94
N LYS A 6 -22.83 4.75 5.23
CA LYS A 6 -23.17 6.08 5.77
C LYS A 6 -22.08 7.12 5.47
N ALA A 7 -20.80 6.70 5.36
CA ALA A 7 -19.69 7.62 5.08
C ALA A 7 -19.57 8.04 3.60
N VAL A 8 -20.04 7.24 2.64
CA VAL A 8 -19.85 7.51 1.21
C VAL A 8 -20.56 8.78 0.73
N LYS A 9 -21.82 8.99 1.13
CA LYS A 9 -22.61 10.19 0.73
C LYS A 9 -21.99 11.49 1.25
N PRO A 10 -21.67 11.63 2.56
CA PRO A 10 -20.99 12.80 3.11
C PRO A 10 -19.64 13.08 2.44
N LEU A 11 -18.81 12.04 2.21
CA LEU A 11 -17.52 12.20 1.53
C LEU A 11 -17.67 12.74 0.11
N LYS A 12 -18.62 12.22 -0.66
CA LYS A 12 -18.90 12.72 -2.02
C LYS A 12 -19.33 14.19 -1.99
N LYS A 13 -20.13 14.60 -1.02
CA LYS A 13 -20.50 16.01 -0.83
C LYS A 13 -19.29 16.86 -0.48
N ALA A 14 -18.48 16.43 0.49
CA ALA A 14 -17.26 17.12 0.89
C ALA A 14 -16.25 17.28 -0.26
N ILE A 15 -16.08 16.28 -1.12
CA ILE A 15 -15.22 16.34 -2.30
C ILE A 15 -15.67 17.43 -3.27
N LYS A 16 -16.99 17.60 -3.46
CA LYS A 16 -17.54 18.61 -4.37
C LYS A 16 -17.42 20.03 -3.82
N THR A 17 -17.58 20.22 -2.51
CA THR A 17 -17.62 21.55 -1.88
C THR A 17 -16.23 22.07 -1.49
N THR A 18 -15.26 21.18 -1.29
CA THR A 18 -13.92 21.56 -0.86
C THR A 18 -13.10 22.16 -2.01
N LYS A 19 -12.61 23.40 -1.81
CA LYS A 19 -11.72 24.11 -2.77
C LYS A 19 -10.26 23.71 -2.60
N GLN A 20 -9.83 23.36 -1.41
CA GLN A 20 -8.45 23.00 -1.07
C GLN A 20 -8.06 21.63 -1.65
N LYS A 21 -7.13 21.61 -2.60
CA LYS A 21 -6.74 20.41 -3.35
C LYS A 21 -6.20 19.28 -2.46
N SER A 22 -5.39 19.60 -1.46
CA SER A 22 -4.85 18.62 -0.52
C SER A 22 -5.97 17.92 0.29
N ARG A 23 -6.96 18.69 0.78
CA ARG A 23 -8.11 18.14 1.50
C ARG A 23 -9.01 17.33 0.58
N GLN A 24 -9.26 17.81 -0.63
CA GLN A 24 -10.04 17.10 -1.66
C GLN A 24 -9.39 15.74 -1.99
N ALA A 25 -8.06 15.71 -2.14
CA ALA A 25 -7.32 14.49 -2.40
C ALA A 25 -7.39 13.48 -1.24
N ARG A 26 -7.34 13.95 0.02
CA ARG A 26 -7.54 13.08 1.20
C ARG A 26 -8.92 12.44 1.20
N TYR A 27 -9.97 13.19 0.92
CA TYR A 27 -11.33 12.66 0.84
C TYR A 27 -11.49 11.64 -0.30
N LEU A 28 -10.90 11.90 -1.46
CA LEU A 28 -10.87 10.95 -2.57
C LEU A 28 -10.11 9.68 -2.21
N TYR A 29 -8.99 9.80 -1.48
CA TYR A 29 -8.22 8.66 -1.04
C TYR A 29 -9.02 7.78 -0.07
N VAL A 30 -9.65 8.38 0.95
CA VAL A 30 -10.52 7.67 1.90
C VAL A 30 -11.70 7.01 1.17
N LEU A 31 -12.32 7.70 0.21
CA LEU A 31 -13.39 7.12 -0.60
C LEU A 31 -12.89 5.93 -1.43
N GLY A 32 -11.68 6.01 -1.96
CA GLY A 32 -11.01 4.88 -2.63
C GLY A 32 -10.84 3.67 -1.71
N GLN A 33 -10.37 3.90 -0.47
CA GLN A 33 -10.21 2.84 0.54
C GLN A 33 -11.56 2.20 0.94
N LEU A 34 -12.63 3.01 1.09
CA LEU A 34 -13.97 2.48 1.36
C LEU A 34 -14.47 1.57 0.22
N TYR A 35 -14.25 1.95 -1.03
CA TYR A 35 -14.59 1.10 -2.16
C TYR A 35 -13.71 -0.15 -2.26
N GLU A 36 -12.43 -0.04 -1.93
CA GLU A 36 -11.52 -1.19 -1.82
C GLU A 36 -12.03 -2.20 -0.78
N GLY A 37 -12.38 -1.75 0.41
CA GLY A 37 -12.92 -2.60 1.48
C GLY A 37 -14.24 -3.28 1.10
N LYS A 38 -15.01 -2.68 0.20
CA LYS A 38 -16.25 -3.26 -0.38
C LYS A 38 -16.00 -4.11 -1.62
N LYS A 39 -14.76 -4.31 -2.03
CA LYS A 39 -14.36 -5.01 -3.26
C LYS A 39 -14.88 -4.36 -4.55
N PHE A 40 -15.24 -3.07 -4.53
CA PHE A 40 -15.59 -2.29 -5.71
C PHE A 40 -14.33 -1.75 -6.38
N VAL A 41 -13.57 -2.65 -7.01
CA VAL A 41 -12.22 -2.43 -7.53
C VAL A 41 -12.15 -1.25 -8.50
N ASP A 42 -13.09 -1.15 -9.45
CA ASP A 42 -13.09 -0.06 -10.44
C ASP A 42 -13.35 1.30 -9.80
N SER A 43 -14.29 1.36 -8.85
CA SER A 43 -14.56 2.59 -8.09
C SER A 43 -13.38 3.01 -7.25
N ALA A 44 -12.69 2.07 -6.60
CA ALA A 44 -11.47 2.32 -5.85
C ALA A 44 -10.37 2.89 -6.77
N LYS A 45 -10.09 2.21 -7.88
CA LYS A 45 -9.10 2.63 -8.89
C LYS A 45 -9.37 4.03 -9.44
N ILE A 46 -10.65 4.36 -9.77
CA ILE A 46 -11.04 5.69 -10.24
C ILE A 46 -10.69 6.76 -9.20
N ASN A 47 -10.99 6.52 -7.93
CA ASN A 47 -10.72 7.50 -6.88
C ASN A 47 -9.20 7.67 -6.63
N PHE A 48 -8.42 6.59 -6.57
CA PHE A 48 -6.96 6.68 -6.48
C PHE A 48 -6.34 7.38 -7.70
N THR A 49 -6.87 7.14 -8.90
CA THR A 49 -6.43 7.85 -10.10
C THR A 49 -6.67 9.35 -10.01
N LYS A 50 -7.83 9.78 -9.49
CA LYS A 50 -8.12 11.20 -9.25
C LYS A 50 -7.12 11.83 -8.28
N VAL A 51 -6.73 11.12 -7.22
CA VAL A 51 -5.68 11.59 -6.29
C VAL A 51 -4.34 11.75 -7.00
N VAL A 52 -3.90 10.77 -7.77
CA VAL A 52 -2.63 10.81 -8.52
C VAL A 52 -2.60 11.99 -9.50
N ASN A 53 -3.72 12.35 -10.08
CA ASN A 53 -3.82 13.47 -11.04
C ASN A 53 -3.59 14.86 -10.41
N PHE A 54 -3.63 14.98 -9.09
CA PHE A 54 -3.23 16.23 -8.42
C PHE A 54 -1.72 16.47 -8.48
N LYS A 55 -0.91 15.43 -8.70
CA LYS A 55 0.57 15.51 -8.84
C LYS A 55 1.21 16.24 -7.63
N ARG A 56 1.99 17.29 -7.89
CA ARG A 56 2.70 18.08 -6.87
C ARG A 56 1.81 18.99 -6.02
N ARG A 57 0.49 19.04 -6.28
CA ARG A 57 -0.45 19.89 -5.51
C ARG A 57 -0.91 19.25 -4.18
N ILE A 58 -0.40 18.08 -3.86
CA ILE A 58 -0.74 17.30 -2.67
C ILE A 58 0.55 16.80 -1.99
N PRO A 59 0.49 16.46 -0.69
CA PRO A 59 1.62 15.86 0.01
C PRO A 59 2.13 14.60 -0.69
N ARG A 60 3.44 14.42 -0.67
CA ARG A 60 4.10 13.33 -1.40
C ARG A 60 3.70 11.94 -0.90
N ASP A 61 3.54 11.78 0.42
CA ASP A 61 3.04 10.55 1.06
C ASP A 61 1.69 10.14 0.49
N LEU A 62 0.76 11.08 0.38
CA LEU A 62 -0.57 10.82 -0.18
C LEU A 62 -0.51 10.44 -1.66
N TYR A 63 0.37 11.11 -2.43
CA TYR A 63 0.60 10.77 -3.83
C TYR A 63 1.14 9.35 -3.99
N VAL A 64 2.18 8.99 -3.23
CA VAL A 64 2.81 7.66 -3.26
C VAL A 64 1.79 6.59 -2.89
N ASN A 65 1.06 6.76 -1.78
CA ASN A 65 0.04 5.83 -1.34
C ASN A 65 -1.07 5.63 -2.39
N ALA A 66 -1.53 6.71 -3.01
CA ALA A 66 -2.55 6.61 -4.05
C ALA A 66 -2.03 5.97 -5.34
N LYS A 67 -0.77 6.27 -5.73
CA LYS A 67 -0.17 5.70 -6.94
C LYS A 67 0.07 4.19 -6.77
N THR A 68 0.57 3.74 -5.63
CA THR A 68 0.75 2.30 -5.34
C THR A 68 -0.59 1.56 -5.36
N LYS A 69 -1.63 2.10 -4.72
CA LYS A 69 -2.98 1.53 -4.75
C LYS A 69 -3.56 1.48 -6.18
N LYS A 70 -3.41 2.56 -6.96
CA LYS A 70 -3.81 2.58 -8.37
C LYS A 70 -3.13 1.46 -9.16
N LEU A 71 -1.83 1.25 -8.97
CA LEU A 71 -1.07 0.22 -9.66
C LEU A 71 -1.54 -1.20 -9.31
N GLN A 72 -1.82 -1.47 -8.03
CA GLN A 72 -2.35 -2.77 -7.58
C GLN A 72 -3.67 -3.15 -8.28
N PHE A 73 -4.50 -2.16 -8.61
CA PHE A 73 -5.79 -2.38 -9.31
C PHE A 73 -5.69 -2.21 -10.84
N SER A 74 -4.50 -2.03 -11.39
CA SER A 74 -4.33 -1.84 -12.82
C SER A 74 -4.05 -3.17 -13.52
N LYS A 75 -4.84 -3.46 -14.55
CA LYS A 75 -4.62 -4.56 -15.50
C LYS A 75 -3.94 -3.98 -16.75
N ASN A 76 -3.27 -4.83 -17.52
CA ASN A 76 -2.69 -4.48 -18.83
C ASN A 76 -1.69 -3.31 -18.81
N ILE A 77 -0.92 -3.16 -17.73
CA ILE A 77 0.20 -2.23 -17.64
C ILE A 77 1.46 -2.98 -17.24
N ASP A 78 2.61 -2.47 -17.66
CA ASP A 78 3.90 -2.96 -17.19
C ASP A 78 4.12 -2.51 -15.74
N LEU A 79 3.62 -3.32 -14.80
CA LEU A 79 3.75 -3.06 -13.35
C LEU A 79 5.21 -2.92 -12.94
N LYS A 80 6.09 -3.77 -13.47
CA LYS A 80 7.54 -3.73 -13.19
C LYS A 80 8.10 -2.36 -13.53
N LYS A 81 7.87 -1.89 -14.75
CA LYS A 81 8.32 -0.58 -15.22
C LYS A 81 7.80 0.58 -14.38
N GLU A 82 6.52 0.54 -14.02
CA GLU A 82 5.91 1.60 -13.20
C GLU A 82 6.43 1.62 -11.76
N PHE A 83 6.61 0.46 -11.12
CA PHE A 83 7.19 0.40 -9.78
C PHE A 83 8.67 0.77 -9.78
N LEU A 84 9.47 0.34 -10.77
CA LEU A 84 10.87 0.76 -10.88
C LEU A 84 11.01 2.27 -11.03
N LYS A 85 10.19 2.93 -11.86
CA LYS A 85 10.15 4.40 -11.94
C LYS A 85 9.82 5.07 -10.60
N MET A 86 9.01 4.43 -9.76
CA MET A 86 8.73 4.96 -8.43
C MET A 86 9.91 4.78 -7.48
N ILE A 87 10.63 3.66 -7.58
CA ILE A 87 11.81 3.35 -6.76
C ILE A 87 12.97 4.28 -7.11
N GLU A 88 13.18 4.53 -8.40
CA GLU A 88 14.28 5.37 -8.90
C GLU A 88 14.07 6.88 -8.67
N ASN A 89 12.86 7.30 -8.34
CA ASN A 89 12.56 8.70 -8.13
C ASN A 89 13.03 9.15 -6.74
N GLU A 90 14.00 10.07 -6.71
CA GLU A 90 14.60 10.63 -5.49
C GLU A 90 13.57 11.19 -4.50
N GLU A 91 12.50 11.82 -4.99
CA GLU A 91 11.42 12.34 -4.13
C GLU A 91 10.68 11.23 -3.36
N ASN A 92 10.86 9.97 -3.74
CA ASN A 92 10.21 8.82 -3.10
C ASN A 92 11.12 8.11 -2.09
N LYS A 93 12.38 8.48 -1.94
CA LYS A 93 13.30 7.86 -0.98
C LYS A 93 12.70 7.64 0.42
N PRO A 94 11.99 8.62 1.02
CA PRO A 94 11.38 8.44 2.34
C PRO A 94 10.22 7.44 2.39
N TYR A 95 9.80 6.90 1.25
CA TYR A 95 8.62 6.05 1.10
C TYR A 95 8.95 4.71 0.42
N LEU A 96 10.24 4.37 0.27
CA LEU A 96 10.66 3.14 -0.40
C LEU A 96 10.15 1.89 0.29
N ASP A 97 10.06 1.90 1.62
CA ASP A 97 9.46 0.83 2.41
C ASP A 97 8.04 0.48 1.93
N LYS A 98 7.19 1.50 1.75
CA LYS A 98 5.80 1.34 1.28
C LYS A 98 5.73 0.95 -0.19
N ILE A 99 6.64 1.48 -1.01
CA ILE A 99 6.69 1.18 -2.44
C ILE A 99 7.11 -0.28 -2.65
N TYR A 100 8.15 -0.75 -1.97
CA TYR A 100 8.59 -2.15 -2.03
C TYR A 100 7.52 -3.11 -1.53
N TYR A 101 6.86 -2.79 -0.40
CA TYR A 101 5.74 -3.58 0.08
C TYR A 101 4.60 -3.64 -0.95
N SER A 102 4.21 -2.51 -1.50
CA SER A 102 3.12 -2.47 -2.49
C SER A 102 3.47 -3.22 -3.77
N TYR A 103 4.74 -3.18 -4.19
CA TYR A 103 5.20 -3.96 -5.34
C TYR A 103 5.20 -5.45 -5.03
N SER A 104 5.64 -5.87 -3.85
CA SER A 104 5.56 -7.27 -3.45
C SER A 104 4.12 -7.80 -3.46
N GLN A 105 3.14 -7.01 -2.99
CA GLN A 105 1.73 -7.40 -3.06
C GLN A 105 1.23 -7.58 -4.51
N ALA A 106 1.66 -6.71 -5.43
CA ALA A 106 1.32 -6.85 -6.85
C ALA A 106 1.96 -8.11 -7.47
N LEU A 107 3.18 -8.47 -7.05
CA LEU A 107 3.89 -9.67 -7.48
C LEU A 107 3.24 -10.95 -6.94
N LEU A 108 2.76 -10.94 -5.68
CA LEU A 108 2.01 -12.06 -5.11
C LEU A 108 0.72 -12.35 -5.88
N ASN A 109 0.03 -11.31 -6.34
CA ASN A 109 -1.16 -11.46 -7.17
C ASN A 109 -0.87 -12.03 -8.58
N SER A 110 0.38 -12.12 -8.99
CA SER A 110 0.85 -12.69 -10.27
C SER A 110 1.76 -13.91 -10.08
N ASP A 111 1.65 -14.59 -8.96
CA ASP A 111 2.42 -15.80 -8.60
C ASP A 111 3.96 -15.67 -8.70
N SER A 112 4.47 -14.44 -8.66
CA SER A 112 5.91 -14.17 -8.71
C SER A 112 6.52 -14.20 -7.31
N LEU A 113 6.46 -15.36 -6.64
CA LEU A 113 6.73 -15.52 -5.20
C LEU A 113 8.15 -15.12 -4.80
N GLU A 114 9.19 -15.57 -5.54
CA GLU A 114 10.57 -15.26 -5.20
C GLU A 114 10.89 -13.77 -5.34
N LEU A 115 10.34 -13.12 -6.37
CA LEU A 115 10.50 -11.70 -6.54
C LEU A 115 9.74 -10.92 -5.46
N ALA A 116 8.58 -11.40 -5.06
CA ALA A 116 7.82 -10.83 -3.94
C ALA A 116 8.59 -10.94 -2.61
N LYS A 117 9.19 -12.12 -2.31
CA LYS A 117 10.08 -12.29 -1.14
C LYS A 117 11.24 -11.29 -1.16
N LYS A 118 11.86 -11.06 -2.34
CA LYS A 118 12.94 -10.08 -2.51
C LYS A 118 12.50 -8.67 -2.12
N TYR A 119 11.36 -8.21 -2.64
CA TYR A 119 10.88 -6.84 -2.36
C TYR A 119 10.32 -6.69 -0.95
N LEU A 120 9.75 -7.73 -0.34
CA LEU A 120 9.42 -7.72 1.10
C LEU A 120 10.67 -7.51 1.96
N LYS A 121 11.77 -8.23 1.67
CA LYS A 121 13.05 -8.05 2.36
C LYS A 121 13.60 -6.63 2.14
N SER A 122 13.47 -6.07 0.95
CA SER A 122 13.86 -4.68 0.67
C SER A 122 13.04 -3.69 1.51
N SER A 123 11.72 -3.87 1.62
CA SER A 123 10.84 -3.03 2.45
C SER A 123 11.30 -2.97 3.91
N VAL A 124 11.69 -4.09 4.51
CA VAL A 124 12.19 -4.12 5.89
C VAL A 124 13.53 -3.40 6.05
N ARG A 125 14.41 -3.46 5.03
CA ARG A 125 15.75 -2.84 5.06
C ARG A 125 15.71 -1.32 5.04
N GLU A 126 14.64 -0.72 4.53
CA GLU A 126 14.47 0.75 4.44
C GLU A 126 14.27 1.43 5.80
N ASN A 127 14.54 0.74 6.89
CA ASN A 127 14.53 1.31 8.24
C ASN A 127 13.24 2.09 8.61
N SER A 128 12.11 1.63 8.08
CA SER A 128 10.79 2.22 8.32
C SER A 128 10.49 2.37 9.81
N THR A 129 9.98 3.51 10.19
CA THR A 129 9.42 3.75 11.54
C THR A 129 7.99 3.23 11.66
N ASP A 130 7.36 2.85 10.55
CA ASP A 130 6.00 2.33 10.49
C ASP A 130 5.95 0.87 10.98
N LYS A 131 5.65 0.72 12.28
CA LYS A 131 5.57 -0.60 12.92
C LYS A 131 4.47 -1.47 12.31
N ASP A 132 3.35 -0.88 11.88
CA ASP A 132 2.25 -1.61 11.25
C ASP A 132 2.68 -2.18 9.89
N LEU A 133 3.44 -1.41 9.13
CA LEU A 133 4.00 -1.88 7.87
C LEU A 133 5.01 -3.01 8.12
N LYS A 134 5.94 -2.82 9.07
CA LYS A 134 6.93 -3.84 9.40
C LYS A 134 6.29 -5.16 9.82
N SER A 135 5.29 -5.12 10.70
CA SER A 135 4.61 -6.35 11.13
C SER A 135 3.93 -7.06 9.95
N LYS A 136 3.26 -6.33 9.07
CA LYS A 136 2.66 -6.89 7.85
C LYS A 136 3.71 -7.54 6.94
N VAL A 137 4.86 -6.90 6.75
CA VAL A 137 5.95 -7.44 5.93
C VAL A 137 6.46 -8.76 6.52
N TYR A 138 6.72 -8.80 7.83
CA TYR A 138 7.20 -10.03 8.49
C TYR A 138 6.17 -11.15 8.45
N ILE A 139 4.88 -10.86 8.62
CA ILE A 139 3.80 -11.84 8.47
C ILE A 139 3.77 -12.41 7.04
N ASN A 140 3.84 -11.56 6.01
CA ASN A 140 3.89 -12.05 4.63
C ASN A 140 5.14 -12.92 4.36
N LEU A 141 6.31 -12.55 4.91
CA LEU A 141 7.52 -13.36 4.80
C LEU A 141 7.38 -14.70 5.54
N PHE A 142 6.76 -14.71 6.72
CA PHE A 142 6.40 -15.93 7.43
C PHE A 142 5.51 -16.84 6.57
N GLU A 143 4.39 -16.34 6.07
CA GLU A 143 3.44 -17.11 5.26
C GLU A 143 4.11 -17.70 4.01
N LEU A 144 4.89 -16.90 3.28
CA LEU A 144 5.57 -17.36 2.07
C LEU A 144 6.61 -18.46 2.34
N ASN A 145 7.39 -18.34 3.42
CA ASN A 145 8.38 -19.35 3.75
C ASN A 145 7.73 -20.60 4.35
N PHE A 146 6.67 -20.43 5.14
CA PHE A 146 5.91 -21.57 5.69
C PHE A 146 5.29 -22.40 4.54
N ASN A 147 4.66 -21.77 3.57
CA ASN A 147 4.07 -22.43 2.41
C ASN A 147 5.13 -23.09 1.49
N SER A 148 6.37 -22.61 1.54
CA SER A 148 7.52 -23.22 0.84
C SER A 148 8.23 -24.30 1.68
N SER A 149 7.67 -24.70 2.81
CA SER A 149 8.26 -25.66 3.77
C SER A 149 9.57 -25.20 4.41
N GLU A 150 9.91 -23.92 4.33
CA GLU A 150 11.08 -23.31 4.97
C GLU A 150 10.79 -22.94 6.42
N TYR A 151 10.38 -23.92 7.25
CA TYR A 151 9.80 -23.70 8.57
C TYR A 151 10.73 -22.96 9.55
N LEU A 152 12.04 -23.23 9.50
CA LEU A 152 12.99 -22.59 10.37
C LEU A 152 13.11 -21.08 10.08
N LEU A 153 13.08 -20.72 8.80
CA LEU A 153 13.10 -19.32 8.36
C LEU A 153 11.76 -18.64 8.61
N ALA A 154 10.66 -19.35 8.40
CA ALA A 154 9.32 -18.88 8.73
C ALA A 154 9.22 -18.52 10.22
N GLY A 155 9.68 -19.38 11.12
CA GLY A 155 9.71 -19.12 12.57
C GLY A 155 10.45 -17.83 12.92
N LYS A 156 11.64 -17.59 12.33
CA LYS A 156 12.40 -16.33 12.53
C LYS A 156 11.63 -15.08 12.11
N TYR A 157 10.85 -15.15 11.05
CA TYR A 157 10.01 -14.03 10.62
C TYR A 157 8.83 -13.81 11.55
N LEU A 158 8.21 -14.89 12.04
CA LEU A 158 7.13 -14.79 13.03
C LEU A 158 7.62 -14.14 14.33
N ASP A 159 8.77 -14.54 14.85
CA ASP A 159 9.40 -13.92 16.02
C ASP A 159 9.68 -12.44 15.79
N SER A 160 10.11 -12.08 14.57
CA SER A 160 10.34 -10.68 14.20
C SER A 160 9.05 -9.88 14.17
N ALA A 161 7.95 -10.45 13.67
CA ALA A 161 6.63 -9.82 13.69
C ALA A 161 6.15 -9.57 15.13
N LEU A 162 6.23 -10.58 16.00
CA LEU A 162 5.85 -10.48 17.41
C LEU A 162 6.64 -9.39 18.14
N LYS A 163 7.96 -9.33 17.98
CA LYS A 163 8.80 -8.27 18.57
C LYS A 163 8.39 -6.85 18.14
N VAL A 164 7.89 -6.68 16.92
CA VAL A 164 7.41 -5.38 16.45
C VAL A 164 6.06 -5.03 17.08
N ILE A 165 5.18 -6.02 17.24
CA ILE A 165 3.84 -5.86 17.83
C ILE A 165 3.97 -5.57 19.33
N ASP A 166 4.77 -6.32 20.08
CA ASP A 166 4.96 -6.14 21.53
C ASP A 166 5.52 -4.76 21.88
N LYS A 167 6.42 -4.22 21.03
CA LYS A 167 6.93 -2.84 21.18
C LYS A 167 5.87 -1.76 20.92
N LYS A 168 4.69 -2.13 20.39
CA LYS A 168 3.56 -1.21 20.19
C LYS A 168 2.67 -1.12 21.43
N SER A 169 2.65 -2.16 22.26
CA SER A 169 1.79 -2.28 23.45
C SER A 169 2.42 -1.60 24.70
N ARG A 170 3.65 -1.11 24.61
CA ARG A 170 4.35 -0.34 25.65
C ARG A 170 4.48 1.14 25.25
#